data_15b3df9f1629401ddcbcfd38af031e9a
#
_entry.id   15b3df9f1629401ddcbcfd38af031e9a
#
_cell.length_a   1.000
_cell.length_b   1.000
_cell.length_c   1.000
_cell.angle_alpha   90.00
_cell.angle_beta   90.00
_cell.angle_gamma   90.00
#
_symmetry.space_group_name_H-M   'P 1'
#
loop_
_entity.id
_entity.type
_entity.pdbx_description
1 polymer ?
#
loop_
_entity_poly.entity_id
_entity_poly.type
_entity_poly.pdbx_seq_one_letter_code
_entity_poly.pdbx_strand_id
1 'polypeptide(L)'
;FFFTHKPAYEILSGLVGSEMCIRDSLKLELRLLADAGFLGKPNVGKSSLMRAMTKAKPKVANYPFTTLNPSLGVVDIGYGESYVIADIPGLIEGAAEGIGLGTQFLKHLSRTNILLHVLDIQNFSSEGKINDLTSINNELEKFDVKLANKRQYLIFNKVDLLDTRELEEKKKYILNYYDEKEVFFTSAVGNIGIEDLKKKIFYEITKNS
;
A
#
# COMPACT_ATOMS: atom_id res chain seq x y z
N PHE A 1 1.74 -16.65 9.90
CA PHE A 1 2.42 -17.05 11.15
C PHE A 1 3.01 -18.43 10.94
N PHE A 2 4.28 -18.55 10.60
CA PHE A 2 4.99 -19.80 10.74
C PHE A 2 5.67 -19.79 12.10
N PHE A 3 5.06 -20.44 13.07
CA PHE A 3 5.75 -20.85 14.28
C PHE A 3 6.46 -22.18 13.98
N THR A 4 7.75 -22.16 13.85
CA THR A 4 8.51 -23.39 14.04
C THR A 4 8.51 -23.70 15.53
N HIS A 5 7.57 -24.51 15.98
CA HIS A 5 7.60 -25.04 17.31
C HIS A 5 8.78 -26.01 17.44
N LYS A 6 9.78 -25.61 18.19
CA LYS A 6 10.63 -26.62 18.83
C LYS A 6 9.76 -27.36 19.85
N PRO A 7 9.78 -28.69 19.86
CA PRO A 7 8.96 -29.45 20.80
C PRO A 7 9.34 -29.10 22.24
N ALA A 8 8.35 -29.05 23.10
CA ALA A 8 8.48 -28.58 24.50
C ALA A 8 9.55 -29.31 25.34
N TYR A 9 9.94 -30.53 24.98
CA TYR A 9 11.00 -31.28 25.64
C TYR A 9 12.42 -30.75 25.36
N GLU A 10 12.67 -30.09 24.25
CA GLU A 10 13.97 -29.44 23.99
C GLU A 10 14.14 -28.15 24.81
N ILE A 11 13.04 -27.53 25.23
CA ILE A 11 13.08 -26.34 26.09
C ILE A 11 13.34 -26.74 27.55
N LEU A 12 12.84 -27.90 27.98
CA LEU A 12 12.97 -28.36 29.34
C LEU A 12 14.32 -29.00 29.68
N SER A 13 15.04 -29.55 28.72
CA SER A 13 16.36 -30.15 28.94
C SER A 13 17.47 -29.15 29.23
N GLY A 14 17.26 -27.85 28.92
CA GLY A 14 18.18 -26.76 29.25
C GLY A 14 17.98 -26.13 30.63
N LEU A 15 16.95 -26.52 31.37
CA LEU A 15 16.58 -25.88 32.65
C LEU A 15 17.01 -26.65 33.89
N VAL A 16 17.74 -27.77 33.76
CA VAL A 16 18.25 -28.56 34.90
C VAL A 16 19.74 -28.23 35.10
N GLY A 17 20.00 -27.23 35.92
CA GLY A 17 21.33 -26.97 36.45
C GLY A 17 21.71 -25.51 36.50
N SER A 18 21.60 -24.94 37.67
CA SER A 18 22.02 -23.63 38.16
C SER A 18 21.01 -22.47 38.03
N GLU A 19 20.73 -21.90 39.20
CA GLU A 19 19.94 -20.67 39.39
C GLU A 19 20.61 -19.42 38.83
N MET A 20 20.88 -19.40 37.53
CA MET A 20 21.19 -18.15 36.86
C MET A 20 19.99 -17.80 35.98
N CYS A 21 19.23 -16.78 36.39
CA CYS A 21 18.20 -16.16 35.58
C CYS A 21 18.82 -15.66 34.28
N ILE A 22 18.86 -16.49 33.25
CA ILE A 22 19.19 -16.08 31.89
C ILE A 22 17.97 -15.29 31.41
N ARG A 23 18.10 -13.96 31.41
CA ARG A 23 17.14 -13.10 30.73
C ARG A 23 17.46 -13.18 29.23
N ASP A 24 16.82 -14.15 28.56
CA ASP A 24 16.86 -14.19 27.12
C ASP A 24 15.93 -13.10 26.59
N SER A 25 16.51 -12.10 25.95
CA SER A 25 15.74 -11.09 25.22
C SER A 25 15.44 -11.63 23.83
N LEU A 26 14.16 -11.96 23.59
CA LEU A 26 13.65 -12.28 22.25
C LEU A 26 13.46 -10.98 21.48
N LYS A 27 14.27 -10.78 20.44
CA LYS A 27 14.06 -9.71 19.47
C LYS A 27 13.07 -10.18 18.42
N LEU A 28 11.80 -9.82 18.59
CA LEU A 28 10.76 -10.08 17.60
C LEU A 28 10.78 -8.99 16.53
N GLU A 29 11.13 -9.34 15.30
CA GLU A 29 11.03 -8.46 14.16
C GLU A 29 9.75 -8.77 13.37
N LEU A 30 8.77 -7.86 13.42
CA LEU A 30 7.55 -7.99 12.62
C LEU A 30 7.88 -7.63 11.16
N ARG A 31 7.87 -8.63 10.26
CA ARG A 31 8.37 -8.45 8.89
C ARG A 31 7.33 -7.97 7.88
N LEU A 32 6.05 -8.13 8.13
CA LEU A 32 5.01 -7.81 7.14
C LEU A 32 4.03 -6.78 7.69
N LEU A 33 3.89 -5.66 6.99
CA LEU A 33 2.90 -4.63 7.31
C LEU A 33 1.67 -4.73 6.43
N ALA A 34 1.88 -4.91 5.12
CA ALA A 34 0.80 -4.97 4.14
C ALA A 34 1.27 -5.64 2.85
N ASP A 35 0.35 -6.21 2.10
CA ASP A 35 0.59 -6.80 0.79
C ASP A 35 0.65 -5.74 -0.30
N ALA A 36 -0.18 -4.69 -0.18
CA ALA A 36 -0.19 -3.56 -1.08
C ALA A 36 -0.18 -2.22 -0.32
N GLY A 37 0.46 -1.19 -0.89
CA GLY A 37 0.56 0.13 -0.29
C GLY A 37 -0.01 1.21 -1.20
N PHE A 38 -0.84 2.12 -0.65
CA PHE A 38 -1.30 3.29 -1.37
C PHE A 38 -0.25 4.39 -1.40
N LEU A 39 -0.07 4.98 -2.58
CA LEU A 39 0.72 6.17 -2.84
C LEU A 39 -0.17 7.25 -3.44
N GLY A 40 0.18 8.50 -3.29
CA GLY A 40 -0.53 9.59 -3.94
C GLY A 40 -0.58 10.85 -3.08
N LYS A 41 -0.83 11.98 -3.71
CA LYS A 41 -0.95 13.29 -3.06
C LYS A 41 -2.04 13.34 -1.98
N PRO A 42 -2.00 14.31 -1.08
CA PRO A 42 -3.13 14.59 -0.20
C PRO A 42 -4.43 14.81 -1.01
N ASN A 43 -5.55 14.43 -0.45
CA ASN A 43 -6.89 14.65 -1.01
C ASN A 43 -7.24 13.94 -2.35
N VAL A 44 -6.39 13.07 -2.88
CA VAL A 44 -6.74 12.24 -4.05
C VAL A 44 -7.74 11.12 -3.73
N GLY A 45 -8.02 10.91 -2.44
CA GLY A 45 -9.02 9.96 -1.97
C GLY A 45 -8.49 8.59 -1.55
N LYS A 46 -7.21 8.46 -1.18
CA LYS A 46 -6.60 7.19 -0.69
C LYS A 46 -7.40 6.57 0.45
N SER A 47 -7.64 7.34 1.51
CA SER A 47 -8.37 6.83 2.69
C SER A 47 -9.84 6.54 2.40
N SER A 48 -10.45 7.24 1.44
CA SER A 48 -11.82 6.94 0.97
C SER A 48 -11.84 5.64 0.17
N LEU A 49 -10.85 5.45 -0.71
CA LEU A 49 -10.69 4.23 -1.50
C LEU A 49 -10.44 3.02 -0.58
N MET A 50 -9.57 3.18 0.42
CA MET A 50 -9.35 2.14 1.43
C MET A 50 -10.65 1.74 2.13
N ARG A 51 -11.48 2.71 2.55
CA ARG A 51 -12.78 2.43 3.19
C ARG A 51 -13.75 1.72 2.26
N ALA A 52 -13.75 2.07 0.96
CA ALA A 52 -14.58 1.41 -0.04
C ALA A 52 -14.14 -0.04 -0.32
N MET A 53 -12.85 -0.31 -0.21
CA MET A 53 -12.29 -1.65 -0.43
C MET A 53 -12.42 -2.57 0.77
N THR A 54 -12.49 -2.02 2.00
CA THR A 54 -12.49 -2.81 3.24
C THR A 54 -13.89 -2.93 3.83
N LYS A 55 -14.26 -4.11 4.34
CA LYS A 55 -15.53 -4.33 5.05
C LYS A 55 -15.51 -3.73 6.47
N ALA A 56 -14.36 -3.79 7.12
CA ALA A 56 -14.16 -3.25 8.46
C ALA A 56 -13.52 -1.85 8.40
N LYS A 57 -13.78 -1.00 9.38
CA LYS A 57 -13.07 0.28 9.48
C LYS A 57 -11.57 0.06 9.53
N PRO A 58 -10.78 0.73 8.68
CA PRO A 58 -9.32 0.66 8.75
C PRO A 58 -8.83 1.01 10.16
N LYS A 59 -7.87 0.25 10.64
CA LYS A 59 -7.27 0.49 11.96
C LYS A 59 -6.03 1.34 11.80
N VAL A 60 -5.97 2.42 12.55
CA VAL A 60 -4.75 3.21 12.70
C VAL A 60 -3.80 2.42 13.59
N ALA A 61 -2.63 2.11 13.07
CA ALA A 61 -1.63 1.36 13.81
C ALA A 61 -0.56 2.32 14.35
N ASN A 62 -0.38 2.32 15.67
CA ASN A 62 0.67 3.08 16.34
C ASN A 62 1.96 2.28 16.34
N TYR A 63 2.85 2.57 15.42
CA TYR A 63 4.18 1.99 15.41
C TYR A 63 5.16 2.90 16.15
N PRO A 64 5.93 2.41 17.12
CA PRO A 64 6.80 3.23 17.97
C PRO A 64 7.94 3.94 17.23
N PHE A 65 8.10 3.65 15.94
CA PHE A 65 9.15 4.21 15.08
C PHE A 65 8.61 5.04 13.90
N THR A 66 7.30 5.40 13.91
CA THR A 66 6.70 6.24 12.86
C THR A 66 6.19 7.53 13.47
N THR A 67 6.51 8.65 12.85
CA THR A 67 5.92 9.96 13.17
C THR A 67 4.50 10.10 12.65
N LEU A 68 4.13 9.30 11.63
CA LEU A 68 2.80 9.23 11.06
C LEU A 68 2.25 7.81 11.24
N ASN A 69 1.02 7.71 11.69
CA ASN A 69 0.36 6.44 11.93
C ASN A 69 -0.29 5.93 10.64
N PRO A 70 0.24 4.86 10.02
CA PRO A 70 -0.37 4.27 8.84
C PRO A 70 -1.72 3.65 9.19
N SER A 71 -2.66 3.78 8.27
CA SER A 71 -3.93 3.07 8.35
C SER A 71 -3.82 1.74 7.64
N LEU A 72 -4.18 0.65 8.32
CA LEU A 72 -4.21 -0.69 7.74
C LEU A 72 -5.65 -1.15 7.53
N GLY A 73 -5.90 -1.76 6.39
CA GLY A 73 -7.20 -2.32 6.05
C GLY A 73 -7.09 -3.74 5.52
N VAL A 74 -8.01 -4.59 5.92
CA VAL A 74 -8.13 -5.95 5.38
C VAL A 74 -9.19 -5.94 4.28
N VAL A 75 -8.79 -6.31 3.07
CA VAL A 75 -9.67 -6.46 1.92
C VAL A 75 -10.08 -7.92 1.82
N ASP A 76 -11.35 -8.16 1.91
CA ASP A 76 -11.96 -9.50 1.78
C ASP A 76 -12.43 -9.68 0.32
N ILE A 77 -11.99 -10.77 -0.30
CA ILE A 77 -12.35 -11.16 -1.67
C ILE A 77 -13.52 -12.16 -1.67
N GLY A 78 -13.82 -12.73 -0.51
CA GLY A 78 -14.73 -13.86 -0.36
C GLY A 78 -13.99 -15.19 -0.29
N TYR A 79 -14.73 -16.25 -0.04
CA TYR A 79 -14.23 -17.63 0.08
C TYR A 79 -13.12 -17.82 1.13
N GLY A 80 -13.02 -16.92 2.11
CA GLY A 80 -11.96 -16.94 3.12
C GLY A 80 -10.65 -16.31 2.68
N GLU A 81 -10.60 -15.75 1.49
CA GLU A 81 -9.42 -15.09 0.94
C GLU A 81 -9.40 -13.60 1.26
N SER A 82 -8.26 -13.09 1.68
CA SER A 82 -8.08 -11.69 2.03
C SER A 82 -6.63 -11.26 1.90
N TYR A 83 -6.41 -9.95 1.76
CA TYR A 83 -5.09 -9.34 1.79
C TYR A 83 -5.11 -8.01 2.56
N VAL A 84 -3.94 -7.54 2.97
CA VAL A 84 -3.80 -6.32 3.76
C VAL A 84 -3.32 -5.18 2.88
N ILE A 85 -3.98 -4.02 2.99
CA ILE A 85 -3.54 -2.77 2.36
C ILE A 85 -3.15 -1.74 3.42
N ALA A 86 -2.16 -0.91 3.08
CA ALA A 86 -1.70 0.20 3.91
C ALA A 86 -1.96 1.53 3.20
N ASP A 87 -2.58 2.49 3.90
CA ASP A 87 -2.59 3.89 3.49
C ASP A 87 -1.43 4.62 4.16
N ILE A 88 -0.61 5.24 3.35
CA ILE A 88 0.62 5.89 3.77
C ILE A 88 0.43 7.38 3.64
N PRO A 89 0.06 8.09 4.73
CA PRO A 89 -0.07 9.52 4.70
C PRO A 89 1.30 10.20 4.55
N GLY A 90 1.37 11.27 3.76
CA GLY A 90 2.50 12.20 3.78
C GLY A 90 3.73 11.82 2.96
N LEU A 91 3.62 10.98 1.93
CA LEU A 91 4.77 10.59 1.10
C LEU A 91 5.26 11.71 0.16
N ILE A 92 4.52 12.81 0.01
CA ILE A 92 4.74 13.79 -1.07
C ILE A 92 5.28 15.14 -0.58
N GLU A 93 5.31 15.43 0.71
CA GLU A 93 5.81 16.72 1.20
C GLU A 93 6.91 16.52 2.24
N GLY A 94 8.16 16.55 1.80
CA GLY A 94 9.34 16.62 2.68
C GLY A 94 9.93 15.28 3.14
N ALA A 95 9.55 14.16 2.56
CA ALA A 95 10.16 12.86 2.93
C ALA A 95 11.65 12.79 2.54
N ALA A 96 12.05 13.43 1.45
CA ALA A 96 13.45 13.50 1.02
C ALA A 96 14.29 14.47 1.88
N GLU A 97 13.64 15.43 2.56
CA GLU A 97 14.29 16.45 3.40
C GLU A 97 14.44 16.03 4.87
N GLY A 98 14.06 14.80 5.22
CA GLY A 98 14.23 14.26 6.57
C GLY A 98 13.21 14.79 7.61
N ILE A 99 12.26 15.62 7.21
CA ILE A 99 11.30 16.29 8.10
C ILE A 99 9.99 15.49 8.23
N GLY A 100 9.79 14.44 7.39
CA GLY A 100 8.55 13.69 7.33
C GLY A 100 8.63 12.26 7.85
N LEU A 101 8.41 11.32 6.98
CA LEU A 101 8.37 9.88 7.30
C LEU A 101 9.75 9.34 7.65
N GLY A 102 9.88 8.76 8.83
CA GLY A 102 11.13 8.14 9.23
C GLY A 102 11.57 7.09 8.20
N THR A 103 12.85 7.07 7.89
CA THR A 103 13.51 6.11 6.96
C THR A 103 13.16 4.66 7.26
N GLN A 104 12.74 4.34 8.49
CA GLN A 104 12.28 3.02 8.90
C GLN A 104 10.91 2.66 8.31
N PHE A 105 10.00 3.63 8.16
CA PHE A 105 8.67 3.36 7.61
C PHE A 105 8.74 3.05 6.10
N LEU A 106 9.57 3.77 5.37
CA LEU A 106 9.81 3.49 3.95
C LEU A 106 10.48 2.12 3.74
N LYS A 107 11.28 1.65 4.72
CA LYS A 107 11.76 0.25 4.76
C LYS A 107 10.62 -0.76 4.94
N HIS A 108 9.50 -0.37 5.53
CA HIS A 108 8.33 -1.25 5.63
C HIS A 108 7.54 -1.29 4.32
N LEU A 109 7.50 -0.19 3.56
CA LEU A 109 6.98 -0.15 2.20
C LEU A 109 7.77 -0.99 1.22
N SER A 110 9.08 -1.05 1.39
CA SER A 110 9.91 -1.92 0.57
C SER A 110 9.54 -3.40 0.72
N ARG A 111 8.71 -3.74 1.70
CA ARG A 111 8.21 -5.11 1.96
C ARG A 111 6.81 -5.36 1.39
N THR A 112 6.08 -4.35 0.90
CA THR A 112 4.82 -4.58 0.17
C THR A 112 5.11 -5.21 -1.19
N ASN A 113 4.20 -6.01 -1.71
CA ASN A 113 4.38 -6.65 -3.01
C ASN A 113 4.06 -5.70 -4.16
N ILE A 114 3.08 -4.81 -3.95
CA ILE A 114 2.49 -3.95 -4.98
C ILE A 114 2.32 -2.53 -4.44
N LEU A 115 2.52 -1.54 -5.31
CA LEU A 115 2.24 -0.13 -5.04
C LEU A 115 1.00 0.31 -5.82
N LEU A 116 0.08 0.98 -5.15
CA LEU A 116 -1.17 1.48 -5.68
C LEU A 116 -1.12 3.01 -5.73
N HIS A 117 -0.82 3.55 -6.89
CA HIS A 117 -0.64 4.98 -7.09
C HIS A 117 -1.99 5.64 -7.39
N VAL A 118 -2.55 6.33 -6.41
CA VAL A 118 -3.86 6.99 -6.51
C VAL A 118 -3.69 8.41 -7.03
N LEU A 119 -4.39 8.71 -8.11
CA LEU A 119 -4.39 9.98 -8.82
C LEU A 119 -5.84 10.52 -8.87
N ASP A 120 -5.96 11.84 -8.83
CA ASP A 120 -7.25 12.50 -9.08
C ASP A 120 -7.42 12.73 -10.59
N ILE A 121 -8.46 12.13 -11.17
CA ILE A 121 -8.70 12.23 -12.62
C ILE A 121 -8.98 13.67 -13.07
N GLN A 122 -9.46 14.54 -12.18
CA GLN A 122 -9.69 15.94 -12.50
C GLN A 122 -8.39 16.70 -12.79
N ASN A 123 -7.33 16.35 -12.07
CA ASN A 123 -6.02 17.00 -12.21
C ASN A 123 -5.21 16.50 -13.42
N PHE A 124 -5.77 15.55 -14.16
CA PHE A 124 -5.16 15.07 -15.38
C PHE A 124 -5.39 16.07 -16.52
N SER A 125 -4.30 16.68 -17.01
CA SER A 125 -4.32 17.59 -18.16
C SER A 125 -3.93 16.87 -19.45
N SER A 126 -4.43 17.35 -20.58
CA SER A 126 -4.20 16.80 -21.91
C SER A 126 -2.75 16.90 -22.42
N GLU A 127 -1.83 17.45 -21.64
CA GLU A 127 -0.41 17.54 -21.99
C GLU A 127 0.38 16.25 -21.77
N GLY A 128 -0.29 15.15 -21.38
CA GLY A 128 0.24 13.78 -21.37
C GLY A 128 1.22 13.43 -20.26
N LYS A 129 1.65 14.38 -19.48
CA LYS A 129 2.51 14.11 -18.31
C LYS A 129 1.70 14.21 -17.04
N ILE A 130 1.58 13.10 -16.34
CA ILE A 130 1.08 13.11 -14.97
C ILE A 130 2.24 13.65 -14.11
N ASN A 131 2.27 14.97 -13.91
CA ASN A 131 3.30 15.63 -13.10
C ASN A 131 3.37 15.00 -11.70
N ASP A 132 2.23 14.54 -11.19
CA ASP A 132 2.11 13.87 -9.89
C ASP A 132 2.82 12.51 -9.88
N LEU A 133 2.71 11.74 -10.96
CA LEU A 133 3.40 10.44 -11.09
C LEU A 133 4.91 10.62 -11.12
N THR A 134 5.38 11.58 -11.93
CA THR A 134 6.81 11.85 -12.08
C THR A 134 7.41 12.34 -10.75
N SER A 135 6.72 13.23 -10.06
CA SER A 135 7.18 13.75 -8.77
C SER A 135 7.24 12.66 -7.70
N ILE A 136 6.25 11.76 -7.64
CA ILE A 136 6.23 10.64 -6.69
C ILE A 136 7.32 9.62 -7.04
N ASN A 137 7.49 9.26 -8.31
CA ASN A 137 8.53 8.33 -8.71
C ASN A 137 9.94 8.88 -8.41
N ASN A 138 10.18 10.16 -8.67
CA ASN A 138 11.42 10.81 -8.30
C ASN A 138 11.68 10.81 -6.79
N GLU A 139 10.64 10.94 -5.99
CA GLU A 139 10.73 10.87 -4.54
C GLU A 139 11.02 9.44 -4.05
N LEU A 140 10.36 8.44 -4.64
CA LEU A 140 10.64 7.03 -4.37
C LEU A 140 12.06 6.63 -4.77
N GLU A 141 12.56 7.10 -5.92
CA GLU A 141 13.92 6.83 -6.38
C GLU A 141 14.99 7.44 -5.46
N LYS A 142 14.76 8.66 -5.00
CA LYS A 142 15.65 9.31 -4.03
C LYS A 142 15.73 8.56 -2.71
N PHE A 143 14.68 7.85 -2.38
CA PHE A 143 14.60 7.12 -1.12
C PHE A 143 15.14 5.68 -1.23
N ASP A 144 14.62 4.88 -2.15
CA ASP A 144 15.03 3.50 -2.41
C ASP A 144 14.69 3.11 -3.86
N VAL A 145 15.72 2.90 -4.65
CA VAL A 145 15.60 2.47 -6.06
C VAL A 145 14.81 1.15 -6.18
N LYS A 146 14.91 0.26 -5.17
CA LYS A 146 14.13 -0.99 -5.16
C LYS A 146 12.65 -0.73 -5.02
N LEU A 147 12.28 0.32 -4.29
CA LEU A 147 10.87 0.70 -4.11
C LEU A 147 10.30 1.32 -5.39
N ALA A 148 11.06 2.16 -6.07
CA ALA A 148 10.67 2.76 -7.34
C ALA A 148 10.48 1.72 -8.45
N ASN A 149 11.28 0.66 -8.43
CA ASN A 149 11.21 -0.44 -9.42
C ASN A 149 10.13 -1.49 -9.11
N LYS A 150 9.35 -1.33 -8.03
CA LYS A 150 8.24 -2.23 -7.75
C LYS A 150 7.13 -2.06 -8.76
N ARG A 151 6.34 -3.12 -8.93
CA ARG A 151 5.14 -3.07 -9.76
C ARG A 151 4.16 -2.05 -9.20
N GLN A 152 3.77 -1.10 -10.04
CA GLN A 152 2.85 -0.02 -9.71
C GLN A 152 1.57 -0.17 -10.53
N TYR A 153 0.44 0.10 -9.89
CA TYR A 153 -0.86 0.23 -10.54
C TYR A 153 -1.34 1.67 -10.39
N LEU A 154 -1.78 2.24 -11.50
CA LEU A 154 -2.30 3.60 -11.56
C LEU A 154 -3.81 3.57 -11.33
N ILE A 155 -4.28 4.27 -10.32
CA ILE A 155 -5.68 4.34 -9.94
C ILE A 155 -6.17 5.77 -10.11
N PHE A 156 -6.91 6.03 -11.18
CA PHE A 156 -7.57 7.30 -11.40
C PHE A 156 -8.90 7.33 -10.65
N ASN A 157 -8.88 8.00 -9.51
CA ASN A 157 -10.04 8.10 -8.62
C ASN A 157 -10.88 9.34 -8.93
N LYS A 158 -12.11 9.37 -8.38
CA LYS A 158 -13.11 10.44 -8.51
C LYS A 158 -13.71 10.54 -9.92
N VAL A 159 -13.86 9.43 -10.62
CA VAL A 159 -14.51 9.43 -11.95
C VAL A 159 -15.96 9.89 -11.92
N ASP A 160 -16.62 9.85 -10.76
CA ASP A 160 -17.97 10.35 -10.52
C ASP A 160 -18.12 11.87 -10.65
N LEU A 161 -17.01 12.63 -10.63
CA LEU A 161 -17.01 14.08 -10.75
C LEU A 161 -16.93 14.56 -12.21
N LEU A 162 -16.78 13.66 -13.17
CA LEU A 162 -16.74 13.95 -14.59
C LEU A 162 -18.04 13.51 -15.26
N ASP A 163 -18.45 14.24 -16.30
CA ASP A 163 -19.50 13.75 -17.17
C ASP A 163 -19.00 12.56 -18.04
N THR A 164 -19.95 11.83 -18.65
CA THR A 164 -19.65 10.62 -19.42
C THR A 164 -18.71 10.91 -20.60
N ARG A 165 -18.85 12.06 -21.23
CA ARG A 165 -18.05 12.43 -22.40
C ARG A 165 -16.62 12.79 -21.99
N GLU A 166 -16.46 13.63 -20.98
CA GLU A 166 -15.16 14.00 -20.44
C GLU A 166 -14.40 12.77 -19.91
N LEU A 167 -15.10 11.87 -19.25
CA LEU A 167 -14.51 10.62 -18.73
C LEU A 167 -13.98 9.75 -19.87
N GLU A 168 -14.74 9.55 -20.95
CA GLU A 168 -14.30 8.74 -22.09
C GLU A 168 -13.14 9.38 -22.84
N GLU A 169 -13.14 10.70 -23.00
CA GLU A 169 -12.02 11.42 -23.60
C GLU A 169 -10.72 11.26 -22.77
N LYS A 170 -10.81 11.43 -21.44
CA LYS A 170 -9.67 11.25 -20.53
C LYS A 170 -9.19 9.81 -20.49
N LYS A 171 -10.08 8.83 -20.43
CA LYS A 171 -9.73 7.40 -20.48
C LYS A 171 -8.93 7.08 -21.75
N LYS A 172 -9.47 7.45 -22.91
CA LYS A 172 -8.80 7.23 -24.18
C LYS A 172 -7.41 7.84 -24.22
N TYR A 173 -7.27 9.03 -23.67
CA TYR A 173 -6.00 9.72 -23.61
C TYR A 173 -5.00 9.01 -22.68
N ILE A 174 -5.43 8.62 -21.46
CA ILE A 174 -4.61 7.92 -20.48
C ILE A 174 -4.12 6.57 -21.05
N LEU A 175 -5.03 5.81 -21.68
CA LEU A 175 -4.71 4.49 -22.25
C LEU A 175 -3.81 4.53 -23.48
N ASN A 176 -3.61 5.69 -24.11
CA ASN A 176 -2.60 5.86 -25.15
C ASN A 176 -1.15 5.90 -24.58
N TYR A 177 -0.99 6.22 -23.29
CA TYR A 177 0.32 6.35 -22.65
C TYR A 177 0.64 5.24 -21.68
N TYR A 178 -0.38 4.56 -21.13
CA TYR A 178 -0.22 3.55 -20.08
C TYR A 178 -0.89 2.25 -20.49
N ASP A 179 -0.32 1.11 -20.06
CA ASP A 179 -0.92 -0.20 -20.31
C ASP A 179 -2.26 -0.30 -19.57
N GLU A 180 -3.32 -0.65 -20.30
CA GLU A 180 -4.67 -0.86 -19.75
C GLU A 180 -4.68 -1.84 -18.58
N LYS A 181 -3.76 -2.81 -18.55
CA LYS A 181 -3.65 -3.81 -17.47
C LYS A 181 -3.15 -3.22 -16.15
N GLU A 182 -2.56 -2.05 -16.18
CA GLU A 182 -1.98 -1.37 -15.02
C GLU A 182 -2.77 -0.12 -14.60
N VAL A 183 -3.85 0.21 -15.32
CA VAL A 183 -4.66 1.40 -15.09
C VAL A 183 -6.06 1.02 -14.61
N PHE A 184 -6.53 1.70 -13.56
CA PHE A 184 -7.88 1.55 -13.03
C PHE A 184 -8.58 2.91 -12.93
N PHE A 185 -9.85 2.92 -13.27
CA PHE A 185 -10.73 4.09 -13.14
C PHE A 185 -11.75 3.80 -12.05
N THR A 186 -11.70 4.58 -10.96
CA THR A 186 -12.47 4.30 -9.76
C THR A 186 -13.22 5.52 -9.24
N SER A 187 -14.30 5.25 -8.53
CA SER A 187 -14.91 6.20 -7.61
C SER A 187 -15.12 5.53 -6.26
N ALA A 188 -14.45 6.04 -5.24
CA ALA A 188 -14.64 5.57 -3.87
C ALA A 188 -16.04 5.92 -3.34
N VAL A 189 -16.62 7.03 -3.79
CA VAL A 189 -17.95 7.49 -3.38
C VAL A 189 -19.05 6.76 -4.16
N GLY A 190 -18.90 6.64 -5.49
CA GLY A 190 -19.84 5.93 -6.36
C GLY A 190 -19.67 4.41 -6.36
N ASN A 191 -18.67 3.87 -5.66
CA ASN A 191 -18.33 2.44 -5.64
C ASN A 191 -18.09 1.86 -7.05
N ILE A 192 -17.53 2.68 -7.96
CA ILE A 192 -17.27 2.32 -9.36
C ILE A 192 -15.86 1.72 -9.45
N GLY A 193 -15.70 0.58 -10.15
CA GLY A 193 -14.40 -0.06 -10.42
C GLY A 193 -13.71 -0.66 -9.20
N ILE A 194 -14.34 -0.66 -8.01
CA ILE A 194 -13.73 -1.12 -6.76
C ILE A 194 -13.55 -2.63 -6.73
N GLU A 195 -14.56 -3.40 -7.15
CA GLU A 195 -14.51 -4.86 -7.12
C GLU A 195 -13.49 -5.43 -8.11
N ASP A 196 -13.36 -4.82 -9.30
CA ASP A 196 -12.37 -5.23 -10.30
C ASP A 196 -10.95 -4.95 -9.80
N LEU A 197 -10.75 -3.79 -9.15
CA LEU A 197 -9.49 -3.43 -8.51
C LEU A 197 -9.11 -4.43 -7.42
N LYS A 198 -10.05 -4.79 -6.52
CA LYS A 198 -9.81 -5.79 -5.46
C LYS A 198 -9.35 -7.12 -6.01
N LYS A 199 -10.08 -7.66 -6.99
CA LYS A 199 -9.79 -8.96 -7.62
C LYS A 199 -8.42 -8.95 -8.32
N LYS A 200 -8.13 -7.87 -9.03
CA LYS A 200 -6.87 -7.74 -9.75
C LYS A 200 -5.66 -7.70 -8.80
N ILE A 201 -5.75 -6.91 -7.74
CA ILE A 201 -4.69 -6.83 -6.73
C ILE A 201 -4.47 -8.20 -6.09
N PHE A 202 -5.54 -8.88 -5.69
CA PHE A 202 -5.45 -10.22 -5.11
C PHE A 202 -4.75 -11.22 -6.04
N TYR A 203 -5.18 -11.26 -7.31
CA TYR A 203 -4.56 -12.12 -8.32
C TYR A 203 -3.05 -11.88 -8.46
N GLU A 204 -2.63 -10.62 -8.45
CA GLU A 204 -1.22 -10.27 -8.59
C GLU A 204 -0.39 -10.59 -7.34
N ILE A 205 -0.97 -10.47 -6.15
CA ILE A 205 -0.33 -10.88 -4.89
C ILE A 205 -0.10 -12.38 -4.89
N THR A 206 -1.12 -13.16 -5.24
CA THR A 206 -1.05 -14.64 -5.22
C THR A 206 -0.13 -15.20 -6.30
N LYS A 207 0.03 -14.52 -7.43
CA LYS A 207 0.94 -14.92 -8.50
C LYS A 207 2.41 -14.75 -8.12
N ASN A 208 2.72 -13.82 -7.21
CA ASN A 208 4.08 -13.48 -6.80
C ASN A 208 4.47 -14.10 -5.44
N SER A 209 3.57 -14.87 -4.82
CA SER A 209 3.79 -15.65 -3.60
C SER A 209 4.18 -17.08 -3.93
#